data_a9e3b8766f530e9ec9f807bc24c0038c
#
_entry.id   a9e3b8766f530e9ec9f807bc24c0038c
#
_cell.length_a   1.000
_cell.length_b   1.000
_cell.length_c   1.000
_cell.angle_alpha   90.00
_cell.angle_beta   90.00
_cell.angle_gamma   90.00
#
_symmetry.space_group_name_H-M   'P 1'
#
loop_
_entity.id
_entity.type
_entity.pdbx_description
1 polymer ?
#
loop_
_entity_poly.entity_id
_entity_poly.type
_entity_poly.pdbx_seq_one_letter_code
_entity_poly.pdbx_strand_id
1 'polypeptide(L)'
;MINLKDIVKIYKTGDVELRALSGINLKIEDGEFVAIMGPSGSGKSTMMNILGCLDTATSGEFLLDDLNINRAREDELAEIRNRKIGFVFQSFNLLSRTTALENVELPMLYNGIGARERRIRATNALTAVGLSSRLHHKPNELSGGQQQRVAIARSLVNNPVILMADEPTGNLDSKSGIEVMNIFQQLNAMGITIVLVTHEPDIAQYSKRIIHFKDGSIDRDEIVKNRSIAEGEPLNLDFNWRREVAS
;
A
#
# COMPACT_ATOMS: atom_id res chain seq x y z
N MET A 1 -3.70 3.17 -15.15
CA MET A 1 -2.91 3.51 -13.97
C MET A 1 -1.54 2.81 -13.89
N ILE A 2 -1.41 1.49 -13.63
CA ILE A 2 -0.14 0.74 -13.67
C ILE A 2 -0.08 -0.06 -14.97
N ASN A 3 1.03 0.05 -15.71
CA ASN A 3 1.28 -0.75 -16.88
C ASN A 3 2.75 -1.21 -16.89
N LEU A 4 2.95 -2.52 -16.84
CA LEU A 4 4.25 -3.18 -16.86
C LEU A 4 4.39 -3.98 -18.13
N LYS A 5 5.52 -3.81 -18.84
CA LYS A 5 5.87 -4.57 -20.04
C LYS A 5 7.26 -5.15 -19.88
N ASP A 6 7.33 -6.48 -19.95
CA ASP A 6 8.55 -7.28 -19.92
C ASP A 6 9.50 -6.91 -18.77
N ILE A 7 8.94 -6.65 -17.57
CA ILE A 7 9.72 -6.29 -16.40
C ILE A 7 10.62 -7.45 -15.96
N VAL A 8 11.90 -7.19 -15.92
CA VAL A 8 12.94 -8.11 -15.41
C VAL A 8 13.65 -7.43 -14.24
N LYS A 9 13.89 -8.19 -13.16
CA LYS A 9 14.75 -7.76 -12.06
C LYS A 9 15.82 -8.81 -11.78
N ILE A 10 17.06 -8.39 -11.83
CA ILE A 10 18.24 -9.21 -11.50
C ILE A 10 19.00 -8.51 -10.38
N TYR A 11 19.21 -9.21 -9.28
CA TYR A 11 20.13 -8.79 -8.23
C TYR A 11 21.49 -9.43 -8.44
N LYS A 12 22.56 -8.63 -8.30
CA LYS A 12 23.95 -9.10 -8.42
C LYS A 12 24.64 -8.94 -7.07
N THR A 13 25.20 -10.03 -6.57
CA THR A 13 26.00 -10.05 -5.35
C THR A 13 27.31 -10.78 -5.65
N GLY A 14 28.38 -10.03 -5.93
CA GLY A 14 29.62 -10.59 -6.46
C GLY A 14 29.38 -11.27 -7.80
N ASP A 15 29.79 -12.53 -7.92
CA ASP A 15 29.61 -13.35 -9.14
C ASP A 15 28.25 -14.07 -9.23
N VAL A 16 27.39 -13.91 -8.22
CA VAL A 16 26.07 -14.55 -8.20
C VAL A 16 25.01 -13.61 -8.74
N GLU A 17 24.26 -14.04 -9.75
CA GLU A 17 23.08 -13.37 -10.27
C GLU A 17 21.81 -14.10 -9.84
N LEU A 18 20.91 -13.38 -9.17
CA LEU A 18 19.56 -13.85 -8.83
C LEU A 18 18.54 -13.12 -9.68
N ARG A 19 17.88 -13.83 -10.59
CA ARG A 19 16.77 -13.30 -11.36
C ARG A 19 15.49 -13.41 -10.52
N ALA A 20 15.07 -12.30 -9.95
CA ALA A 20 13.90 -12.22 -9.08
C ALA A 20 12.59 -12.01 -9.84
N LEU A 21 12.62 -11.35 -11.01
CA LEU A 21 11.48 -11.23 -11.92
C LEU A 21 11.92 -11.52 -13.36
N SER A 22 11.06 -12.22 -14.11
CA SER A 22 11.37 -12.83 -15.41
C SER A 22 10.36 -12.43 -16.50
N GLY A 23 10.34 -11.15 -16.90
CA GLY A 23 9.49 -10.67 -17.99
C GLY A 23 8.02 -10.52 -17.60
N ILE A 24 7.76 -9.78 -16.50
CA ILE A 24 6.39 -9.55 -16.02
C ILE A 24 5.66 -8.56 -16.94
N ASN A 25 4.51 -9.00 -17.42
CA ASN A 25 3.52 -8.18 -18.11
C ASN A 25 2.28 -8.09 -17.24
N LEU A 26 1.92 -6.89 -16.77
CA LEU A 26 0.81 -6.68 -15.86
C LEU A 26 0.19 -5.30 -16.06
N LYS A 27 -1.13 -5.26 -16.12
CA LYS A 27 -1.90 -4.02 -16.11
C LYS A 27 -2.85 -4.01 -14.91
N ILE A 28 -2.83 -2.91 -14.15
CA ILE A 28 -3.78 -2.65 -13.05
C ILE A 28 -4.48 -1.33 -13.35
N GLU A 29 -5.79 -1.37 -13.43
CA GLU A 29 -6.62 -0.21 -13.73
C GLU A 29 -6.90 0.62 -12.47
N ASP A 30 -7.37 1.86 -12.68
CA ASP A 30 -7.81 2.72 -11.58
C ASP A 30 -8.98 2.08 -10.82
N GLY A 31 -8.91 2.09 -9.48
CA GLY A 31 -9.94 1.54 -8.60
C GLY A 31 -10.01 0.01 -8.56
N GLU A 32 -9.02 -0.69 -9.13
CA GLU A 32 -8.90 -2.14 -8.88
C GLU A 32 -8.48 -2.44 -7.44
N PHE A 33 -8.90 -3.60 -6.95
CA PHE A 33 -8.35 -4.21 -5.75
C PHE A 33 -7.73 -5.55 -6.12
N VAL A 34 -6.42 -5.58 -6.19
CA VAL A 34 -5.64 -6.74 -6.66
C VAL A 34 -4.87 -7.34 -5.50
N ALA A 35 -4.92 -8.65 -5.35
CA ALA A 35 -4.02 -9.41 -4.48
C ALA A 35 -2.91 -10.07 -5.30
N ILE A 36 -1.67 -9.94 -4.86
CA ILE A 36 -0.50 -10.66 -5.37
C ILE A 36 -0.18 -11.78 -4.41
N MET A 37 -0.30 -13.01 -4.86
CA MET A 37 -0.07 -14.22 -4.08
C MET A 37 1.06 -15.07 -4.64
N GLY A 38 1.57 -15.99 -3.83
CA GLY A 38 2.57 -16.99 -4.22
C GLY A 38 3.42 -17.45 -3.04
N PRO A 39 4.20 -18.52 -3.19
CA PRO A 39 5.09 -19.02 -2.15
C PRO A 39 6.20 -18.03 -1.79
N SER A 40 6.88 -18.27 -0.68
CA SER A 40 8.10 -17.50 -0.34
C SER A 40 9.12 -17.61 -1.46
N GLY A 41 9.80 -16.50 -1.77
CA GLY A 41 10.80 -16.45 -2.84
C GLY A 41 10.25 -16.36 -4.27
N SER A 42 8.92 -16.30 -4.48
CA SER A 42 8.33 -16.22 -5.83
C SER A 42 8.46 -14.85 -6.52
N GLY A 43 9.04 -13.83 -5.86
CA GLY A 43 9.24 -12.50 -6.45
C GLY A 43 8.23 -11.43 -6.00
N LYS A 44 7.26 -11.75 -5.12
CA LYS A 44 6.21 -10.80 -4.66
C LYS A 44 6.77 -9.52 -4.04
N SER A 45 7.70 -9.64 -3.09
CA SER A 45 8.30 -8.47 -2.42
C SER A 45 9.13 -7.64 -3.40
N THR A 46 9.84 -8.29 -4.34
CA THR A 46 10.54 -7.58 -5.42
C THR A 46 9.54 -6.82 -6.30
N MET A 47 8.43 -7.47 -6.66
CA MET A 47 7.37 -6.83 -7.44
C MET A 47 6.77 -5.63 -6.70
N MET A 48 6.48 -5.78 -5.40
CA MET A 48 5.97 -4.71 -4.57
C MET A 48 6.95 -3.53 -4.48
N ASN A 49 8.25 -3.81 -4.33
CA ASN A 49 9.27 -2.77 -4.29
C ASN A 49 9.34 -1.98 -5.61
N ILE A 50 9.22 -2.65 -6.75
CA ILE A 50 9.20 -1.99 -8.06
C ILE A 50 7.93 -1.15 -8.21
N LEU A 51 6.75 -1.72 -7.97
CA LEU A 51 5.48 -1.00 -8.03
C LEU A 51 5.44 0.20 -7.09
N GLY A 52 6.06 0.05 -5.92
CA GLY A 52 6.18 1.09 -4.90
C GLY A 52 7.27 2.13 -5.18
N CYS A 53 7.96 2.05 -6.30
CA CYS A 53 9.12 2.90 -6.60
C CYS A 53 10.21 2.88 -5.50
N LEU A 54 10.32 1.78 -4.75
CA LEU A 54 11.37 1.54 -3.74
C LEU A 54 12.62 0.91 -4.39
N ASP A 55 12.45 0.29 -5.55
CA ASP A 55 13.50 -0.30 -6.38
C ASP A 55 13.15 -0.09 -7.85
N THR A 56 14.11 -0.25 -8.75
CA THR A 56 13.92 -0.10 -10.19
C THR A 56 14.10 -1.44 -10.90
N ALA A 57 13.37 -1.65 -11.99
CA ALA A 57 13.55 -2.82 -12.85
C ALA A 57 14.93 -2.79 -13.52
N THR A 58 15.52 -3.98 -13.76
CA THR A 58 16.75 -4.12 -14.55
C THR A 58 16.49 -3.84 -16.02
N SER A 59 15.31 -4.25 -16.53
CA SER A 59 14.84 -3.97 -17.88
C SER A 59 13.33 -4.08 -17.96
N GLY A 60 12.75 -3.66 -19.09
CA GLY A 60 11.32 -3.56 -19.32
C GLY A 60 10.82 -2.13 -19.22
N GLU A 61 9.51 -1.92 -19.26
CA GLU A 61 8.88 -0.63 -19.14
C GLU A 61 7.86 -0.62 -18.01
N PHE A 62 7.94 0.38 -17.11
CA PHE A 62 6.95 0.62 -16.07
C PHE A 62 6.37 2.02 -16.21
N LEU A 63 5.07 2.08 -16.49
CA LEU A 63 4.28 3.31 -16.52
C LEU A 63 3.36 3.35 -15.30
N LEU A 64 3.40 4.47 -14.57
CA LEU A 64 2.47 4.80 -13.48
C LEU A 64 1.79 6.14 -13.83
N ASP A 65 0.48 6.14 -14.10
CA ASP A 65 -0.26 7.30 -14.60
C ASP A 65 0.48 7.98 -15.78
N ASP A 66 0.85 7.18 -16.78
CA ASP A 66 1.61 7.60 -17.98
C ASP A 66 3.03 8.14 -17.70
N LEU A 67 3.48 8.18 -16.44
CA LEU A 67 4.85 8.52 -16.09
C LEU A 67 5.74 7.28 -16.24
N ASN A 68 6.82 7.41 -17.01
CA ASN A 68 7.79 6.32 -17.16
C ASN A 68 8.75 6.27 -15.95
N ILE A 69 8.50 5.30 -15.05
CA ILE A 69 9.23 5.14 -13.80
C ILE A 69 10.70 4.72 -14.03
N ASN A 70 10.98 3.94 -15.06
CA ASN A 70 12.35 3.49 -15.36
C ASN A 70 13.30 4.64 -15.74
N ARG A 71 12.78 5.80 -16.13
CA ARG A 71 13.55 6.99 -16.50
C ARG A 71 13.62 8.04 -15.40
N ALA A 72 12.87 7.83 -14.32
CA ALA A 72 12.82 8.76 -13.20
C ALA A 72 14.10 8.68 -12.37
N ARG A 73 14.59 9.84 -11.92
CA ARG A 73 15.70 9.94 -10.96
C ARG A 73 15.23 9.62 -9.55
N GLU A 74 16.15 9.39 -8.63
CA GLU A 74 15.81 9.03 -7.24
C GLU A 74 14.93 10.06 -6.54
N ASP A 75 15.17 11.36 -6.76
CA ASP A 75 14.35 12.45 -6.21
C ASP A 75 12.92 12.41 -6.77
N GLU A 76 12.78 12.15 -8.07
CA GLU A 76 11.46 12.03 -8.73
C GLU A 76 10.71 10.79 -8.22
N LEU A 77 11.42 9.67 -8.03
CA LEU A 77 10.84 8.47 -7.41
C LEU A 77 10.40 8.73 -5.97
N ALA A 78 11.19 9.48 -5.19
CA ALA A 78 10.83 9.86 -3.83
C ALA A 78 9.57 10.76 -3.79
N GLU A 79 9.45 11.70 -4.73
CA GLU A 79 8.25 12.55 -4.87
C GLU A 79 7.02 11.74 -5.28
N ILE A 80 7.15 10.82 -6.25
CA ILE A 80 6.08 9.91 -6.67
C ILE A 80 5.62 9.04 -5.48
N ARG A 81 6.55 8.43 -4.74
CA ARG A 81 6.24 7.65 -3.53
C ARG A 81 5.45 8.47 -2.51
N ASN A 82 5.91 9.68 -2.25
CA ASN A 82 5.29 10.52 -1.22
C ASN A 82 3.88 10.99 -1.62
N ARG A 83 3.68 11.34 -2.90
CA ARG A 83 2.42 11.94 -3.38
C ARG A 83 1.40 10.95 -3.90
N LYS A 84 1.85 9.85 -4.52
CA LYS A 84 0.96 8.93 -5.24
C LYS A 84 0.75 7.60 -4.54
N ILE A 85 1.67 7.18 -3.66
CA ILE A 85 1.67 5.83 -3.10
C ILE A 85 1.57 5.86 -1.59
N GLY A 86 0.55 5.22 -1.03
CA GLY A 86 0.47 4.92 0.39
C GLY A 86 1.01 3.52 0.68
N PHE A 87 1.79 3.37 1.73
CA PHE A 87 2.33 2.06 2.15
C PHE A 87 1.77 1.62 3.49
N VAL A 88 1.39 0.35 3.57
CA VAL A 88 1.00 -0.35 4.79
C VAL A 88 1.80 -1.65 4.87
N PHE A 89 2.55 -1.87 5.95
CA PHE A 89 3.44 -3.01 6.14
C PHE A 89 2.96 -3.91 7.27
N GLN A 90 3.36 -5.18 7.23
CA GLN A 90 3.10 -6.17 8.25
C GLN A 90 3.59 -5.74 9.64
N SER A 91 4.77 -5.13 9.71
CA SER A 91 5.39 -4.65 10.97
C SER A 91 5.01 -3.22 11.33
N PHE A 92 3.92 -2.67 10.73
CA PHE A 92 3.40 -1.32 10.95
C PHE A 92 4.39 -0.19 10.60
N ASN A 93 5.68 -0.38 10.83
CA ASN A 93 6.78 0.57 10.59
C ASN A 93 6.49 1.97 11.19
N LEU A 94 5.98 1.97 12.44
CA LEU A 94 5.74 3.19 13.19
C LEU A 94 7.02 3.60 13.95
N LEU A 95 7.25 4.90 14.04
CA LEU A 95 8.31 5.45 14.87
C LEU A 95 7.93 5.29 16.35
N SER A 96 8.63 4.44 17.08
CA SER A 96 8.28 4.00 18.44
C SER A 96 8.30 5.10 19.49
N ARG A 97 9.05 6.19 19.24
CA ARG A 97 9.23 7.31 20.19
C ARG A 97 8.25 8.46 19.96
N THR A 98 7.47 8.42 18.87
CA THR A 98 6.52 9.44 18.48
C THR A 98 5.08 8.94 18.70
N THR A 99 4.15 9.86 18.86
CA THR A 99 2.73 9.57 19.02
C THR A 99 2.08 9.09 17.70
N ALA A 100 0.86 8.55 17.77
CA ALA A 100 0.07 8.20 16.59
C ALA A 100 -0.10 9.41 15.66
N LEU A 101 -0.42 10.58 16.23
CA LEU A 101 -0.57 11.83 15.48
C LEU A 101 0.71 12.21 14.74
N GLU A 102 1.85 12.21 15.42
CA GLU A 102 3.16 12.55 14.84
C GLU A 102 3.58 11.54 13.76
N ASN A 103 3.31 10.25 13.95
CA ASN A 103 3.54 9.25 12.90
C ASN A 103 2.74 9.54 11.62
N VAL A 104 1.48 9.97 11.77
CA VAL A 104 0.61 10.30 10.64
C VAL A 104 0.97 11.66 10.01
N GLU A 105 1.50 12.61 10.77
CA GLU A 105 2.00 13.89 10.24
C GLU A 105 3.25 13.74 9.34
N LEU A 106 4.03 12.66 9.49
CA LEU A 106 5.36 12.51 8.90
C LEU A 106 5.39 12.64 7.36
N PRO A 107 4.53 11.96 6.57
CA PRO A 107 4.55 12.08 5.11
C PRO A 107 4.29 13.51 4.62
N MET A 108 3.46 14.27 5.33
CA MET A 108 3.13 15.64 4.99
C MET A 108 4.27 16.61 5.29
N LEU A 109 5.17 16.25 6.21
CA LEU A 109 6.38 17.03 6.50
C LEU A 109 7.28 17.09 5.25
N TYR A 110 7.45 15.96 4.56
CA TYR A 110 8.24 15.88 3.33
C TYR A 110 7.59 16.64 2.15
N ASN A 111 6.27 16.85 2.18
CA ASN A 111 5.54 17.68 1.23
C ASN A 111 5.57 19.18 1.57
N GLY A 112 6.27 19.59 2.64
CA GLY A 112 6.38 20.99 3.04
C GLY A 112 5.07 21.59 3.62
N ILE A 113 4.09 20.75 3.98
CA ILE A 113 2.82 21.22 4.54
C ILE A 113 3.04 21.83 5.92
N GLY A 114 2.45 23.00 6.18
CA GLY A 114 2.59 23.73 7.44
C GLY A 114 2.03 22.95 8.65
N ALA A 115 2.61 23.18 9.84
CA ALA A 115 2.32 22.39 11.06
C ALA A 115 0.83 22.38 11.44
N ARG A 116 0.12 23.51 11.32
CA ARG A 116 -1.33 23.59 11.63
C ARG A 116 -2.14 22.68 10.72
N GLU A 117 -1.88 22.72 9.43
CA GLU A 117 -2.58 21.92 8.43
C GLU A 117 -2.28 20.44 8.58
N ARG A 118 -1.00 20.06 8.79
CA ARG A 118 -0.61 18.66 9.06
C ARG A 118 -1.39 18.09 10.24
N ARG A 119 -1.48 18.87 11.35
CA ARG A 119 -2.18 18.42 12.55
C ARG A 119 -3.67 18.18 12.29
N ILE A 120 -4.32 19.06 11.54
CA ILE A 120 -5.73 18.91 11.15
C ILE A 120 -5.91 17.64 10.31
N ARG A 121 -5.12 17.47 9.24
CA ARG A 121 -5.22 16.31 8.35
C ARG A 121 -4.92 14.99 9.07
N ALA A 122 -3.88 14.95 9.89
CA ALA A 122 -3.53 13.77 10.67
C ALA A 122 -4.62 13.40 11.70
N THR A 123 -5.20 14.40 12.38
CA THR A 123 -6.33 14.18 13.29
C THR A 123 -7.52 13.58 12.55
N ASN A 124 -7.89 14.15 11.41
CA ASN A 124 -9.00 13.65 10.59
C ASN A 124 -8.73 12.21 10.11
N ALA A 125 -7.53 11.92 9.63
CA ALA A 125 -7.17 10.58 9.17
C ALA A 125 -7.25 9.53 10.30
N LEU A 126 -6.78 9.87 11.51
CA LEU A 126 -6.88 8.99 12.68
C LEU A 126 -8.33 8.83 13.14
N THR A 127 -9.14 9.88 13.09
CA THR A 127 -10.57 9.83 13.41
C THR A 127 -11.30 8.92 12.42
N ALA A 128 -10.99 9.01 11.14
CA ALA A 128 -11.58 8.19 10.09
C ALA A 128 -11.38 6.68 10.32
N VAL A 129 -10.23 6.28 10.88
CA VAL A 129 -9.94 4.88 11.21
C VAL A 129 -10.30 4.50 12.66
N GLY A 130 -11.13 5.32 13.36
CA GLY A 130 -11.64 5.03 14.70
C GLY A 130 -10.62 5.23 15.82
N LEU A 131 -9.63 6.13 15.66
CA LEU A 131 -8.57 6.38 16.63
C LEU A 131 -8.58 7.81 17.22
N SER A 132 -9.72 8.49 17.22
CA SER A 132 -9.86 9.86 17.75
C SER A 132 -9.44 10.00 19.21
N SER A 133 -9.65 8.97 20.05
CA SER A 133 -9.24 8.93 21.45
C SER A 133 -7.78 8.50 21.67
N ARG A 134 -7.03 8.19 20.61
CA ARG A 134 -5.69 7.61 20.68
C ARG A 134 -4.60 8.48 20.03
N LEU A 135 -4.88 9.73 19.70
CA LEU A 135 -3.99 10.65 18.99
C LEU A 135 -2.59 10.77 19.63
N HIS A 136 -2.54 10.81 20.96
CA HIS A 136 -1.33 11.05 21.73
C HIS A 136 -0.67 9.78 22.29
N HIS A 137 -1.21 8.60 21.98
CA HIS A 137 -0.62 7.33 22.37
C HIS A 137 0.60 7.02 21.49
N LYS A 138 1.63 6.42 22.08
CA LYS A 138 2.78 5.87 21.35
C LYS A 138 2.48 4.45 20.88
N PRO A 139 3.21 3.91 19.89
CA PRO A 139 2.97 2.57 19.38
C PRO A 139 2.93 1.47 20.45
N ASN A 140 3.78 1.53 21.45
CA ASN A 140 3.79 0.56 22.56
C ASN A 140 2.57 0.63 23.50
N GLU A 141 1.74 1.65 23.38
CA GLU A 141 0.49 1.84 24.13
C GLU A 141 -0.75 1.44 23.31
N LEU A 142 -0.55 0.93 22.10
CA LEU A 142 -1.58 0.56 21.15
C LEU A 142 -1.57 -0.94 20.86
N SER A 143 -2.76 -1.56 20.68
CA SER A 143 -2.86 -2.92 20.18
C SER A 143 -2.32 -3.04 18.74
N GLY A 144 -2.02 -4.25 18.27
CA GLY A 144 -1.57 -4.49 16.89
C GLY A 144 -2.55 -3.94 15.85
N GLY A 145 -3.85 -4.19 16.02
CA GLY A 145 -4.88 -3.63 15.13
C GLY A 145 -4.97 -2.11 15.18
N GLN A 146 -4.73 -1.48 16.34
CA GLN A 146 -4.66 -0.02 16.46
C GLN A 146 -3.40 0.52 15.76
N GLN A 147 -2.25 -0.12 15.93
CA GLN A 147 -1.02 0.26 15.24
C GLN A 147 -1.18 0.17 13.71
N GLN A 148 -1.84 -0.88 13.22
CA GLN A 148 -2.12 -1.03 11.79
C GLN A 148 -3.05 0.06 11.28
N ARG A 149 -4.08 0.44 12.04
CA ARG A 149 -4.94 1.58 11.69
C ARG A 149 -4.18 2.91 11.69
N VAL A 150 -3.20 3.12 12.58
CA VAL A 150 -2.28 4.29 12.48
C VAL A 150 -1.47 4.25 11.19
N ALA A 151 -0.93 3.08 10.81
CA ALA A 151 -0.18 2.92 9.56
C ALA A 151 -1.05 3.19 8.32
N ILE A 152 -2.32 2.75 8.34
CA ILE A 152 -3.29 3.05 7.29
C ILE A 152 -3.57 4.57 7.25
N ALA A 153 -3.87 5.21 8.39
CA ALA A 153 -4.08 6.66 8.44
C ALA A 153 -2.87 7.42 7.88
N ARG A 154 -1.65 7.03 8.25
CA ARG A 154 -0.41 7.58 7.72
C ARG A 154 -0.30 7.43 6.20
N SER A 155 -0.70 6.30 5.65
CA SER A 155 -0.64 6.05 4.21
C SER A 155 -1.61 6.92 3.40
N LEU A 156 -2.66 7.46 4.03
CA LEU A 156 -3.73 8.21 3.37
C LEU A 156 -3.57 9.73 3.36
N VAL A 157 -2.75 10.31 4.24
CA VAL A 157 -2.72 11.77 4.49
C VAL A 157 -2.27 12.64 3.31
N ASN A 158 -1.55 12.04 2.35
CA ASN A 158 -1.12 12.71 1.12
C ASN A 158 -2.06 12.45 -0.08
N ASN A 159 -3.24 11.86 0.16
CA ASN A 159 -4.23 11.55 -0.87
C ASN A 159 -3.70 10.64 -1.98
N PRO A 160 -3.14 9.46 -1.64
CA PRO A 160 -2.54 8.58 -2.62
C PRO A 160 -3.57 8.07 -3.62
N VAL A 161 -3.13 7.77 -4.84
CA VAL A 161 -3.95 7.10 -5.85
C VAL A 161 -3.87 5.59 -5.74
N ILE A 162 -2.78 5.09 -5.13
CA ILE A 162 -2.54 3.67 -4.87
C ILE A 162 -2.23 3.45 -3.39
N LEU A 163 -2.83 2.42 -2.81
CA LEU A 163 -2.46 1.87 -1.52
C LEU A 163 -1.78 0.51 -1.72
N MET A 164 -0.55 0.40 -1.28
CA MET A 164 0.23 -0.83 -1.30
C MET A 164 0.29 -1.45 0.09
N ALA A 165 -0.19 -2.67 0.24
CA ALA A 165 -0.25 -3.37 1.51
C ALA A 165 0.56 -4.67 1.44
N ASP A 166 1.62 -4.77 2.25
CA ASP A 166 2.47 -5.95 2.36
C ASP A 166 2.11 -6.73 3.62
N GLU A 167 1.45 -7.86 3.44
CA GLU A 167 0.98 -8.74 4.51
C GLU A 167 0.30 -7.99 5.68
N PRO A 168 -0.68 -7.13 5.41
CA PRO A 168 -1.18 -6.16 6.40
C PRO A 168 -1.92 -6.80 7.58
N THR A 169 -2.23 -8.08 7.51
CA THR A 169 -2.93 -8.87 8.55
C THR A 169 -2.03 -9.83 9.29
N GLY A 170 -0.81 -10.08 8.79
CA GLY A 170 0.06 -11.16 9.26
C GLY A 170 0.52 -11.08 10.73
N ASN A 171 0.43 -9.92 11.38
CA ASN A 171 0.74 -9.73 12.80
C ASN A 171 -0.51 -9.41 13.65
N LEU A 172 -1.71 -9.69 13.13
CA LEU A 172 -2.98 -9.35 13.77
C LEU A 172 -3.74 -10.61 14.19
N ASP A 173 -4.58 -10.48 15.21
CA ASP A 173 -5.62 -11.45 15.47
C ASP A 173 -6.69 -11.42 14.35
N SER A 174 -7.45 -12.51 14.21
CA SER A 174 -8.43 -12.65 13.11
C SER A 174 -9.46 -11.51 13.06
N LYS A 175 -9.92 -11.03 14.23
CA LYS A 175 -10.88 -9.93 14.29
C LYS A 175 -10.28 -8.62 13.77
N SER A 176 -9.09 -8.26 14.26
CA SER A 176 -8.36 -7.08 13.81
C SER A 176 -8.00 -7.17 12.32
N GLY A 177 -7.70 -8.36 11.82
CA GLY A 177 -7.46 -8.60 10.39
C GLY A 177 -8.69 -8.29 9.54
N ILE A 178 -9.88 -8.76 9.94
CA ILE A 178 -11.15 -8.46 9.26
C ILE A 178 -11.44 -6.95 9.29
N GLU A 179 -11.23 -6.25 10.41
CA GLU A 179 -11.39 -4.80 10.52
C GLU A 179 -10.48 -4.06 9.53
N VAL A 180 -9.23 -4.49 9.36
CA VAL A 180 -8.29 -3.92 8.38
C VAL A 180 -8.77 -4.17 6.95
N MET A 181 -9.24 -5.39 6.63
CA MET A 181 -9.77 -5.69 5.31
C MET A 181 -11.05 -4.91 4.99
N ASN A 182 -11.92 -4.65 5.99
CA ASN A 182 -13.06 -3.77 5.86
C ASN A 182 -12.63 -2.34 5.47
N ILE A 183 -11.61 -1.79 6.14
CA ILE A 183 -11.05 -0.47 5.79
C ILE A 183 -10.58 -0.47 4.33
N PHE A 184 -9.82 -1.46 3.89
CA PHE A 184 -9.35 -1.53 2.50
C PHE A 184 -10.51 -1.62 1.51
N GLN A 185 -11.53 -2.42 1.79
CA GLN A 185 -12.70 -2.53 0.90
C GLN A 185 -13.46 -1.21 0.80
N GLN A 186 -13.62 -0.47 1.88
CA GLN A 186 -14.26 0.85 1.85
C GLN A 186 -13.41 1.87 1.08
N LEU A 187 -12.09 1.91 1.30
CA LEU A 187 -11.18 2.77 0.55
C LEU A 187 -11.23 2.47 -0.97
N ASN A 188 -11.27 1.18 -1.32
CA ASN A 188 -11.42 0.77 -2.72
C ASN A 188 -12.78 1.15 -3.32
N ALA A 189 -13.86 1.04 -2.55
CA ALA A 189 -15.19 1.49 -2.99
C ALA A 189 -15.22 3.00 -3.26
N MET A 190 -14.35 3.79 -2.62
CA MET A 190 -14.16 5.22 -2.85
C MET A 190 -13.22 5.51 -4.03
N GLY A 191 -12.76 4.47 -4.72
CA GLY A 191 -11.96 4.52 -5.95
C GLY A 191 -10.44 4.54 -5.73
N ILE A 192 -9.91 4.23 -4.53
CA ILE A 192 -8.48 4.00 -4.35
C ILE A 192 -8.13 2.65 -4.98
N THR A 193 -7.05 2.62 -5.75
CA THR A 193 -6.47 1.36 -6.23
C THR A 193 -5.71 0.70 -5.10
N ILE A 194 -5.94 -0.60 -4.87
CA ILE A 194 -5.27 -1.35 -3.81
C ILE A 194 -4.49 -2.51 -4.41
N VAL A 195 -3.21 -2.58 -4.06
CA VAL A 195 -2.34 -3.74 -4.34
C VAL A 195 -1.96 -4.37 -3.01
N LEU A 196 -2.50 -5.54 -2.76
CA LEU A 196 -2.29 -6.34 -1.55
C LEU A 196 -1.30 -7.46 -1.86
N VAL A 197 -0.23 -7.57 -1.11
CA VAL A 197 0.65 -8.75 -1.13
C VAL A 197 0.30 -9.62 0.08
N THR A 198 -0.01 -10.88 -0.16
CA THR A 198 -0.28 -11.83 0.91
C THR A 198 0.04 -13.26 0.48
N HIS A 199 0.35 -14.12 1.44
CA HIS A 199 0.42 -15.56 1.23
C HIS A 199 -0.82 -16.29 1.79
N GLU A 200 -1.76 -15.56 2.40
CA GLU A 200 -2.99 -16.08 3.00
C GLU A 200 -4.12 -16.10 1.95
N PRO A 201 -4.61 -17.30 1.51
CA PRO A 201 -5.68 -17.39 0.53
C PRO A 201 -6.97 -16.71 0.98
N ASP A 202 -7.32 -16.81 2.27
CA ASP A 202 -8.54 -16.24 2.83
C ASP A 202 -8.51 -14.70 2.75
N ILE A 203 -7.35 -14.10 2.99
CA ILE A 203 -7.16 -12.64 2.88
C ILE A 203 -7.22 -12.19 1.42
N ALA A 204 -6.67 -12.96 0.50
CA ALA A 204 -6.74 -12.63 -0.92
C ALA A 204 -8.19 -12.63 -1.46
N GLN A 205 -9.10 -13.42 -0.88
CA GLN A 205 -10.52 -13.46 -1.27
C GLN A 205 -11.26 -12.13 -1.01
N TYR A 206 -10.71 -11.21 -0.21
CA TYR A 206 -11.26 -9.86 -0.07
C TYR A 206 -10.94 -8.93 -1.24
N SER A 207 -10.04 -9.32 -2.15
CA SER A 207 -9.72 -8.57 -3.38
C SER A 207 -10.72 -8.84 -4.50
N LYS A 208 -10.64 -8.07 -5.59
CA LYS A 208 -11.44 -8.28 -6.82
C LYS A 208 -10.75 -9.22 -7.82
N ARG A 209 -9.41 -9.31 -7.74
CA ARG A 209 -8.55 -10.05 -8.67
C ARG A 209 -7.35 -10.58 -7.92
N ILE A 210 -6.92 -11.79 -8.24
CA ILE A 210 -5.76 -12.44 -7.63
C ILE A 210 -4.75 -12.77 -8.74
N ILE A 211 -3.51 -12.33 -8.54
CA ILE A 211 -2.37 -12.62 -9.41
C ILE A 211 -1.44 -13.55 -8.66
N HIS A 212 -1.24 -14.74 -9.20
CA HIS A 212 -0.38 -15.75 -8.61
C HIS A 212 1.03 -15.66 -9.19
N PHE A 213 2.00 -15.46 -8.32
CA PHE A 213 3.43 -15.45 -8.64
C PHE A 213 4.06 -16.79 -8.35
N LYS A 214 4.89 -17.26 -9.30
CA LYS A 214 5.72 -18.45 -9.15
C LYS A 214 7.04 -18.22 -9.88
N ASP A 215 8.16 -18.47 -9.19
CA ASP A 215 9.53 -18.44 -9.76
C ASP A 215 9.81 -17.15 -10.57
N GLY A 216 9.41 -16.01 -10.04
CA GLY A 216 9.63 -14.70 -10.67
C GLY A 216 8.71 -14.39 -11.86
N SER A 217 7.68 -15.17 -12.09
CA SER A 217 6.72 -15.00 -13.20
C SER A 217 5.28 -14.99 -12.70
N ILE A 218 4.35 -14.47 -13.51
CA ILE A 218 2.92 -14.62 -13.27
C ILE A 218 2.50 -16.00 -13.78
N ASP A 219 2.05 -16.85 -12.86
CA ASP A 219 1.55 -18.20 -13.15
C ASP A 219 0.07 -18.17 -13.55
N ARG A 220 -0.73 -17.35 -12.83
CA ARG A 220 -2.17 -17.25 -13.04
C ARG A 220 -2.67 -15.86 -12.65
N ASP A 221 -3.72 -15.41 -13.32
CA ASP A 221 -4.40 -14.14 -13.10
C ASP A 221 -5.91 -14.40 -13.20
N GLU A 222 -6.63 -14.18 -12.11
CA GLU A 222 -8.03 -14.57 -12.01
C GLU A 222 -8.90 -13.54 -11.28
N ILE A 223 -10.12 -13.39 -11.75
CA ILE A 223 -11.15 -12.57 -11.09
C ILE A 223 -11.80 -13.36 -9.97
N VAL A 224 -11.92 -12.75 -8.80
CA VAL A 224 -12.59 -13.35 -7.64
C VAL A 224 -14.10 -13.28 -7.83
N LYS A 225 -14.72 -14.41 -8.18
CA LYS A 225 -16.18 -14.50 -8.45
C LYS A 225 -17.02 -14.36 -7.18
N ASN A 226 -16.59 -15.01 -6.09
CA ASN A 226 -17.29 -15.02 -4.80
C ASN A 226 -16.43 -14.28 -3.77
N ARG A 227 -16.37 -12.97 -3.94
CA ARG A 227 -15.54 -12.09 -3.09
C ARG A 227 -16.03 -12.12 -1.64
N SER A 228 -15.12 -12.31 -0.71
CA SER A 228 -15.41 -12.12 0.72
C SER A 228 -15.66 -10.65 1.01
N ILE A 229 -16.68 -10.37 1.81
CA ILE A 229 -17.01 -9.02 2.30
C ILE A 229 -16.64 -8.96 3.77
N ALA A 230 -15.77 -8.03 4.12
CA ALA A 230 -15.37 -7.83 5.50
C ALA A 230 -16.47 -7.05 6.24
N GLU A 231 -16.90 -7.60 7.36
CA GLU A 231 -17.82 -6.90 8.26
C GLU A 231 -17.03 -5.94 9.17
N GLY A 232 -17.55 -4.76 9.41
CA GLY A 232 -16.91 -3.77 10.26
C GLY A 232 -17.64 -2.43 10.25
N GLU A 233 -17.15 -1.51 11.08
CA GLU A 233 -17.72 -0.17 11.15
C GLU A 233 -17.42 0.63 9.88
N PRO A 234 -18.34 1.54 9.47
CA PRO A 234 -18.06 2.42 8.35
C PRO A 234 -16.92 3.39 8.71
N LEU A 235 -16.06 3.64 7.73
CA LEU A 235 -15.08 4.71 7.85
C LEU A 235 -15.81 6.05 7.98
N ASN A 236 -15.48 6.81 9.00
CA ASN A 236 -16.02 8.16 9.17
C ASN A 236 -15.21 9.13 8.30
N LEU A 237 -15.42 9.04 6.99
CA LEU A 237 -14.73 9.85 6.00
C LEU A 237 -15.56 11.09 5.63
N ASP A 238 -15.91 11.95 6.59
CA ASP A 238 -16.23 13.37 6.32
C ASP A 238 -15.00 14.11 5.73
N PHE A 239 -14.13 13.36 5.13
CA PHE A 239 -12.83 13.77 4.65
C PHE A 239 -12.92 14.05 3.14
N ASN A 240 -13.02 15.32 2.78
CA ASN A 240 -12.96 15.85 1.41
C ASN A 240 -11.55 15.71 0.81
N TRP A 241 -10.93 14.53 0.97
CA TRP A 241 -9.54 14.31 0.61
C TRP A 241 -9.26 14.32 -0.91
N ARG A 242 -10.28 14.14 -1.77
CA ARG A 242 -10.12 14.18 -3.24
C ARG A 242 -10.50 15.52 -3.91
N ARG A 243 -11.04 16.51 -3.20
CA ARG A 243 -11.57 17.72 -3.85
C ARG A 243 -10.55 18.83 -4.11
N GLU A 244 -9.35 18.79 -3.52
CA GLU A 244 -8.38 19.89 -3.64
C GLU A 244 -7.28 19.66 -4.72
N VAL A 245 -7.30 18.58 -5.49
CA VAL A 245 -6.30 18.29 -6.54
C VAL A 245 -6.77 18.72 -7.93
N ALA A 246 -7.95 19.32 -8.06
CA ALA A 246 -8.52 19.77 -9.35
C ALA A 246 -8.58 21.30 -9.49
N SER A 247 -7.70 22.04 -8.79
CA SER A 247 -7.57 23.50 -9.00
C SER A 247 -6.10 23.92 -9.18
#